data_83db91ed5ecf5c6b8e9d845cda8a9586
#
_entry.id   83db91ed5ecf5c6b8e9d845cda8a9586
#
_cell.length_a   1.000
_cell.length_b   1.000
_cell.length_c   1.000
_cell.angle_alpha   90.00
_cell.angle_beta   90.00
_cell.angle_gamma   90.00
#
_symmetry.space_group_name_H-M   'P 1'
#
loop_
_entity.id
_entity.type
_entity.pdbx_description
1 polymer ?
#
loop_
_entity_poly.entity_id
_entity_poly.type
_entity_poly.pdbx_seq_one_letter_code
_entity_poly.pdbx_strand_id
1 'polypeptide(L)'
;DVTEEGRNYSLLLEEIIASGELTKSDLISLSNKLDSGETNKVIIEKQVNKHVKWLIETIEKLLEDTNLNATKAKQFGNENFGYSKASITGPEHLIEKILGEYGQFTLFGVPALLNTDKYVLSSDAQSRSQFDLILITHLGDIEVVELKRTDETILDYDSSRGKFYPSKSLSIAVAQAERYITAVTKDNDEEYKIDGKKIREYINLQVGGTLHIETIRPTALILIGSWETLTKDYNKLSAETKKKVKKSDYNENGLRAFREIKNSYRNIKILNYSELLEHARTRLELTKSTNNSK
;
A
#
# COMPACT_ATOMS: atom_id res chain seq x y z
N ASP A 1 1.94 -9.79 31.42
CA ASP A 1 2.78 -8.99 30.51
C ASP A 1 2.83 -9.71 29.17
N VAL A 2 2.06 -9.21 28.23
CA VAL A 2 2.10 -9.69 26.84
C VAL A 2 3.32 -9.05 26.20
N THR A 3 4.29 -9.85 25.77
CA THR A 3 5.46 -9.36 25.06
C THR A 3 5.05 -8.63 23.77
N GLU A 4 5.86 -7.69 23.28
CA GLU A 4 5.63 -6.96 22.04
C GLU A 4 5.43 -7.90 20.84
N GLU A 5 6.18 -9.00 20.80
CA GLU A 5 5.99 -10.10 19.85
C GLU A 5 4.58 -10.74 19.98
N GLY A 6 4.08 -10.95 21.19
CA GLY A 6 2.76 -11.52 21.43
C GLY A 6 1.62 -10.62 20.96
N ARG A 7 1.78 -9.28 21.04
CA ARG A 7 0.81 -8.32 20.50
C ARG A 7 0.78 -8.35 18.97
N ASN A 8 1.95 -8.39 18.34
CA ASN A 8 2.04 -8.44 16.89
C ASN A 8 1.45 -9.74 16.32
N TYR A 9 1.64 -10.87 17.01
CA TYR A 9 0.99 -12.14 16.64
C TYR A 9 -0.51 -12.13 16.89
N SER A 10 -0.98 -11.47 17.95
CA SER A 10 -2.42 -11.34 18.24
C SER A 10 -3.14 -10.53 17.16
N LEU A 11 -2.57 -9.40 16.77
CA LEU A 11 -3.13 -8.54 15.72
C LEU A 11 -3.14 -9.25 14.36
N LEU A 12 -2.08 -9.98 14.04
CA LEU A 12 -2.02 -10.75 12.81
C LEU A 12 -3.00 -11.92 12.80
N LEU A 13 -3.23 -12.58 13.95
CA LEU A 13 -4.27 -13.59 14.10
C LEU A 13 -5.68 -13.00 13.95
N GLU A 14 -5.92 -11.81 14.49
CA GLU A 14 -7.18 -11.10 14.31
C GLU A 14 -7.43 -10.76 12.83
N GLU A 15 -6.40 -10.34 12.11
CA GLU A 15 -6.46 -10.07 10.67
C GLU A 15 -6.78 -11.34 9.86
N ILE A 16 -6.14 -12.46 10.18
CA ILE A 16 -6.39 -13.76 9.57
C ILE A 16 -7.79 -14.29 9.89
N ILE A 17 -8.28 -14.04 11.09
CA ILE A 17 -9.65 -14.38 11.51
C ILE A 17 -10.67 -13.53 10.75
N ALA A 18 -10.42 -12.23 10.63
CA ALA A 18 -11.30 -11.32 9.91
C ALA A 18 -11.37 -11.64 8.41
N SER A 19 -10.28 -12.19 7.83
CA SER A 19 -10.26 -12.64 6.43
C SER A 19 -11.10 -13.89 6.15
N GLY A 20 -11.55 -14.59 7.19
CA GLY A 20 -12.34 -15.83 7.06
C GLY A 20 -11.52 -17.06 6.62
N GLU A 21 -10.19 -16.96 6.53
CA GLU A 21 -9.31 -18.07 6.15
C GLU A 21 -9.10 -19.10 7.27
N LEU A 22 -9.34 -18.70 8.54
CA LEU A 22 -9.41 -19.62 9.67
C LEU A 22 -10.87 -19.88 10.01
N THR A 23 -11.28 -21.13 9.88
CA THR A 23 -12.60 -21.55 10.34
C THR A 23 -12.62 -21.62 11.87
N LYS A 24 -13.81 -21.57 12.46
CA LYS A 24 -14.00 -21.78 13.89
C LYS A 24 -13.41 -23.12 14.39
N SER A 25 -13.40 -24.12 13.50
CA SER A 25 -12.77 -25.43 13.70
C SER A 25 -11.24 -25.36 13.77
N ASP A 26 -10.64 -24.51 12.92
CA ASP A 26 -9.18 -24.30 12.93
C ASP A 26 -8.74 -23.56 14.19
N LEU A 27 -9.54 -22.61 14.67
CA LEU A 27 -9.31 -21.90 15.93
C LEU A 27 -9.41 -22.82 17.14
N ILE A 28 -10.39 -23.73 17.19
CA ILE A 28 -10.52 -24.73 18.26
C ILE A 28 -9.36 -25.72 18.19
N SER A 29 -8.94 -26.14 17.00
CA SER A 29 -7.77 -26.99 16.80
C SER A 29 -6.46 -26.31 17.22
N LEU A 30 -6.32 -25.02 16.93
CA LEU A 30 -5.22 -24.17 17.41
C LEU A 30 -5.27 -24.03 18.94
N SER A 31 -6.42 -23.72 19.52
CA SER A 31 -6.60 -23.58 20.97
C SER A 31 -6.25 -24.87 21.72
N ASN A 32 -6.69 -26.02 21.23
CA ASN A 32 -6.38 -27.32 21.83
C ASN A 32 -4.90 -27.73 21.70
N LYS A 33 -4.15 -27.11 20.78
CA LYS A 33 -2.70 -27.28 20.62
C LYS A 33 -1.89 -26.20 21.37
N LEU A 34 -2.53 -25.14 21.87
CA LEU A 34 -1.91 -24.01 22.57
C LEU A 34 -1.34 -24.34 23.94
N ASP A 35 -1.63 -25.51 24.51
CA ASP A 35 -1.07 -25.93 25.78
C ASP A 35 0.38 -26.48 25.73
N SER A 36 1.01 -26.51 24.57
CA SER A 36 2.35 -27.09 24.36
C SER A 36 3.42 -26.11 23.83
N GLY A 37 3.48 -24.87 24.34
CA GLY A 37 4.62 -23.93 24.23
C GLY A 37 5.24 -23.72 22.83
N GLU A 38 6.39 -24.29 22.53
CA GLU A 38 7.18 -24.07 21.30
C GLU A 38 6.49 -24.54 20.01
N THR A 39 5.68 -25.58 20.08
CA THR A 39 4.96 -26.11 18.90
C THR A 39 3.98 -25.08 18.34
N ASN A 40 3.47 -24.19 19.16
CA ASN A 40 2.48 -23.19 18.80
C ASN A 40 3.08 -22.04 18.00
N LYS A 41 4.28 -21.58 18.37
CA LYS A 41 5.00 -20.54 17.61
C LYS A 41 5.23 -20.99 16.17
N VAL A 42 5.68 -22.22 15.97
CA VAL A 42 5.93 -22.79 14.63
C VAL A 42 4.64 -22.91 13.79
N ILE A 43 3.51 -23.25 14.43
CA ILE A 43 2.23 -23.38 13.75
C ILE A 43 1.72 -21.98 13.32
N ILE A 44 1.76 -21.01 14.22
CA ILE A 44 1.37 -19.62 13.94
C ILE A 44 2.24 -19.06 12.82
N GLU A 45 3.56 -19.18 12.91
CA GLU A 45 4.48 -18.72 11.87
C GLU A 45 4.19 -19.34 10.49
N LYS A 46 3.86 -20.63 10.44
CA LYS A 46 3.47 -21.30 9.20
C LYS A 46 2.19 -20.75 8.61
N GLN A 47 1.17 -20.47 9.42
CA GLN A 47 -0.09 -19.92 8.96
C GLN A 47 0.09 -18.47 8.47
N VAL A 48 0.81 -17.66 9.23
CA VAL A 48 1.18 -16.29 8.84
C VAL A 48 1.91 -16.29 7.50
N ASN A 49 2.94 -17.13 7.37
CA ASN A 49 3.71 -17.22 6.13
C ASN A 49 2.85 -17.68 4.93
N LYS A 50 1.89 -18.58 5.18
CA LYS A 50 0.94 -19.03 4.16
C LYS A 50 0.03 -17.88 3.72
N HIS A 51 -0.48 -17.11 4.67
CA HIS A 51 -1.35 -15.96 4.41
C HIS A 51 -0.60 -14.87 3.63
N VAL A 52 0.59 -14.50 4.07
CA VAL A 52 1.44 -13.51 3.37
C VAL A 52 1.72 -13.96 1.93
N LYS A 53 2.06 -15.24 1.74
CA LYS A 53 2.30 -15.80 0.41
C LYS A 53 1.05 -15.72 -0.47
N TRP A 54 -0.11 -16.13 0.07
CA TRP A 54 -1.39 -16.04 -0.63
C TRP A 54 -1.71 -14.60 -1.04
N LEU A 55 -1.54 -13.63 -0.14
CA LEU A 55 -1.80 -12.22 -0.43
C LEU A 55 -0.90 -11.70 -1.57
N ILE A 56 0.40 -12.00 -1.49
CA ILE A 56 1.36 -11.62 -2.56
C ILE A 56 0.93 -12.21 -3.90
N GLU A 57 0.69 -13.53 -3.96
CA GLU A 57 0.31 -14.23 -5.19
C GLU A 57 -1.05 -13.72 -5.73
N THR A 58 -1.95 -13.32 -4.84
CA THR A 58 -3.26 -12.78 -5.24
C THR A 58 -3.13 -11.38 -5.82
N ILE A 59 -2.34 -10.51 -5.19
CA ILE A 59 -2.10 -9.16 -5.74
C ILE A 59 -1.33 -9.26 -7.07
N GLU A 60 -0.39 -10.20 -7.22
CA GLU A 60 0.31 -10.40 -8.50
C GLU A 60 -0.63 -10.70 -9.65
N LYS A 61 -1.61 -11.58 -9.44
CA LYS A 61 -2.66 -11.84 -10.44
C LYS A 61 -3.42 -10.58 -10.83
N LEU A 62 -3.62 -9.66 -9.87
CA LEU A 62 -4.24 -8.38 -10.15
C LEU A 62 -3.34 -7.47 -11.00
N LEU A 63 -2.01 -7.51 -10.80
CA LEU A 63 -1.05 -6.74 -11.58
C LEU A 63 -0.91 -7.22 -13.02
N GLU A 64 -1.20 -8.49 -13.30
CA GLU A 64 -1.17 -9.06 -14.66
C GLU A 64 -2.28 -8.49 -15.56
N ASP A 65 -3.40 -8.01 -14.98
CA ASP A 65 -4.50 -7.43 -15.76
C ASP A 65 -4.23 -5.95 -16.10
N THR A 66 -3.62 -5.72 -17.26
CA THR A 66 -3.31 -4.37 -17.78
C THR A 66 -4.53 -3.58 -18.26
N ASN A 67 -5.75 -4.15 -18.16
CA ASN A 67 -7.01 -3.50 -18.53
C ASN A 67 -8.07 -3.70 -17.43
N LEU A 68 -7.65 -3.51 -16.19
CA LEU A 68 -8.54 -3.62 -15.04
C LEU A 68 -9.59 -2.52 -15.07
N ASN A 69 -10.86 -2.91 -15.19
CA ASN A 69 -12.01 -2.01 -15.14
C ASN A 69 -12.90 -2.30 -13.92
N ALA A 70 -13.93 -1.49 -13.71
CA ALA A 70 -14.82 -1.62 -12.55
C ALA A 70 -15.50 -3.01 -12.46
N THR A 71 -15.89 -3.60 -13.59
CA THR A 71 -16.52 -4.94 -13.61
C THR A 71 -15.53 -6.03 -13.20
N LYS A 72 -14.33 -6.01 -13.76
CA LYS A 72 -13.26 -6.95 -13.41
C LYS A 72 -12.81 -6.79 -11.96
N ALA A 73 -12.67 -5.54 -11.48
CA ALA A 73 -12.33 -5.27 -10.08
C ALA A 73 -13.37 -5.85 -9.10
N LYS A 74 -14.66 -5.67 -9.40
CA LYS A 74 -15.75 -6.26 -8.61
C LYS A 74 -15.72 -7.78 -8.61
N GLN A 75 -15.47 -8.38 -9.76
CA GLN A 75 -15.38 -9.83 -9.90
C GLN A 75 -14.17 -10.36 -9.12
N PHE A 76 -13.00 -9.78 -9.34
CA PHE A 76 -11.77 -10.16 -8.65
C PHE A 76 -11.89 -10.06 -7.13
N GLY A 77 -12.42 -8.95 -6.62
CA GLY A 77 -12.64 -8.76 -5.19
C GLY A 77 -13.61 -9.78 -4.59
N ASN A 78 -14.66 -10.12 -5.34
CA ASN A 78 -15.61 -11.14 -4.88
C ASN A 78 -15.00 -12.56 -4.88
N GLU A 79 -14.28 -12.93 -5.93
CA GLU A 79 -13.72 -14.27 -6.07
C GLU A 79 -12.54 -14.56 -5.15
N ASN A 80 -11.69 -13.58 -4.89
CA ASN A 80 -10.45 -13.77 -4.13
C ASN A 80 -10.54 -13.32 -2.66
N PHE A 81 -11.42 -12.36 -2.34
CA PHE A 81 -11.54 -11.76 -1.01
C PHE A 81 -12.96 -11.85 -0.42
N GLY A 82 -13.91 -12.40 -1.15
CA GLY A 82 -15.30 -12.49 -0.70
C GLY A 82 -16.04 -11.14 -0.63
N TYR A 83 -15.50 -10.08 -1.21
CA TYR A 83 -16.12 -8.76 -1.16
C TYR A 83 -17.45 -8.73 -1.89
N SER A 84 -18.44 -8.04 -1.32
CA SER A 84 -19.67 -7.73 -2.04
C SER A 84 -19.35 -6.90 -3.29
N LYS A 85 -19.90 -7.29 -4.45
CA LYS A 85 -19.73 -6.52 -5.70
C LYS A 85 -20.21 -5.07 -5.60
N ALA A 86 -21.17 -4.79 -4.70
CA ALA A 86 -21.66 -3.44 -4.44
C ALA A 86 -20.66 -2.59 -3.64
N SER A 87 -19.78 -3.22 -2.85
CA SER A 87 -18.79 -2.52 -2.02
C SER A 87 -17.53 -2.08 -2.78
N ILE A 88 -17.43 -2.38 -4.08
CA ILE A 88 -16.26 -2.01 -4.90
C ILE A 88 -16.74 -1.10 -6.04
N THR A 89 -16.23 0.12 -6.08
CA THR A 89 -16.58 1.11 -7.11
C THR A 89 -15.69 1.03 -8.35
N GLY A 90 -14.42 0.63 -8.17
CA GLY A 90 -13.45 0.53 -9.25
C GLY A 90 -12.12 -0.07 -8.82
N PRO A 91 -11.12 -0.08 -9.73
CA PRO A 91 -9.81 -0.67 -9.48
C PRO A 91 -9.05 -0.04 -8.29
N GLU A 92 -9.02 1.28 -8.17
CA GLU A 92 -8.37 1.98 -7.06
C GLU A 92 -9.00 1.58 -5.72
N HIS A 93 -10.33 1.62 -5.64
CA HIS A 93 -11.06 1.26 -4.43
C HIS A 93 -10.87 -0.23 -4.05
N LEU A 94 -10.72 -1.14 -5.03
CA LEU A 94 -10.37 -2.53 -4.75
C LEU A 94 -9.01 -2.63 -4.07
N ILE A 95 -7.99 -1.96 -4.61
CA ILE A 95 -6.63 -1.96 -4.04
C ILE A 95 -6.63 -1.30 -2.66
N GLU A 96 -7.27 -0.15 -2.51
CA GLU A 96 -7.43 0.53 -1.23
C GLU A 96 -7.99 -0.42 -0.16
N LYS A 97 -9.06 -1.14 -0.52
CA LYS A 97 -9.70 -2.08 0.39
C LYS A 97 -8.78 -3.25 0.74
N ILE A 98 -8.09 -3.86 -0.24
CA ILE A 98 -7.13 -4.94 0.00
C ILE A 98 -5.99 -4.46 0.91
N LEU A 99 -5.39 -3.32 0.60
CA LEU A 99 -4.29 -2.79 1.38
C LEU A 99 -4.72 -2.35 2.78
N GLY A 100 -5.92 -1.81 2.92
CA GLY A 100 -6.51 -1.44 4.20
C GLY A 100 -6.78 -2.62 5.11
N GLU A 101 -7.26 -3.74 4.56
CA GLU A 101 -7.59 -4.93 5.33
C GLU A 101 -6.38 -5.85 5.61
N TYR A 102 -5.45 -5.96 4.65
CA TYR A 102 -4.37 -6.97 4.71
C TYR A 102 -2.96 -6.37 4.71
N GLY A 103 -2.82 -5.06 4.44
CA GLY A 103 -1.52 -4.46 4.16
C GLY A 103 -0.67 -4.11 5.36
N GLN A 104 -1.27 -3.88 6.53
CA GLN A 104 -0.60 -3.29 7.69
C GLN A 104 0.74 -3.98 8.02
N PHE A 105 0.72 -5.26 8.34
CA PHE A 105 1.92 -6.02 8.71
C PHE A 105 2.59 -6.66 7.52
N THR A 106 1.79 -7.19 6.59
CA THR A 106 2.27 -8.00 5.47
C THR A 106 3.02 -7.18 4.43
N LEU A 107 2.47 -6.05 4.03
CA LEU A 107 3.00 -5.22 2.95
C LEU A 107 3.76 -3.99 3.46
N PHE A 108 3.26 -3.30 4.49
CA PHE A 108 3.88 -2.09 5.00
C PHE A 108 4.78 -2.32 6.21
N GLY A 109 4.46 -3.29 7.07
CA GLY A 109 5.24 -3.58 8.28
C GLY A 109 5.15 -2.47 9.32
N VAL A 110 3.98 -1.86 9.49
CA VAL A 110 3.74 -0.75 10.41
C VAL A 110 2.83 -1.17 11.57
N PRO A 111 2.94 -0.54 12.75
CA PRO A 111 2.13 -0.86 13.92
C PRO A 111 0.67 -0.44 13.78
N ALA A 112 0.37 0.56 12.94
CA ALA A 112 -1.01 0.95 12.65
C ALA A 112 -1.18 1.40 11.21
N LEU A 113 -2.31 1.01 10.62
CA LEU A 113 -2.79 1.43 9.31
C LEU A 113 -4.26 1.84 9.47
N LEU A 114 -4.60 3.00 8.95
CA LEU A 114 -5.97 3.49 8.92
C LEU A 114 -6.41 3.64 7.47
N ASN A 115 -7.55 3.03 7.16
CA ASN A 115 -8.32 3.37 5.96
C ASN A 115 -9.42 4.33 6.40
N THR A 116 -9.47 5.52 5.84
CA THR A 116 -10.46 6.52 6.22
C THR A 116 -11.35 6.88 5.05
N ASP A 117 -12.65 6.70 5.23
CA ASP A 117 -13.71 7.18 4.33
C ASP A 117 -14.05 8.66 4.56
N LYS A 118 -13.35 9.33 5.48
CA LYS A 118 -13.60 10.72 5.88
C LYS A 118 -12.77 11.70 5.08
N TYR A 119 -13.38 12.80 4.72
CA TYR A 119 -12.69 13.90 4.08
C TYR A 119 -11.88 14.73 5.08
N VAL A 120 -10.70 15.13 4.66
CA VAL A 120 -9.96 16.23 5.28
C VAL A 120 -10.57 17.52 4.76
N LEU A 121 -11.18 18.27 5.64
CA LEU A 121 -11.80 19.55 5.30
C LEU A 121 -10.84 20.68 5.69
N SER A 122 -10.57 21.57 4.73
CA SER A 122 -9.93 22.84 5.03
C SER A 122 -10.94 23.80 5.67
N SER A 123 -10.46 24.72 6.48
CA SER A 123 -11.29 25.72 7.19
C SER A 123 -12.11 26.61 6.26
N ASP A 124 -11.65 26.82 5.03
CA ASP A 124 -12.34 27.61 3.99
C ASP A 124 -13.39 26.79 3.22
N ALA A 125 -13.57 25.50 3.54
CA ALA A 125 -14.49 24.54 2.92
C ALA A 125 -14.34 24.40 1.39
N GLN A 126 -13.30 24.99 0.78
CA GLN A 126 -13.10 24.97 -0.68
C GLN A 126 -12.32 23.75 -1.14
N SER A 127 -11.49 23.16 -0.27
CA SER A 127 -10.74 21.95 -0.60
C SER A 127 -11.25 20.77 0.23
N ARG A 128 -11.67 19.71 -0.47
CA ARG A 128 -11.94 18.40 0.11
C ARG A 128 -10.89 17.45 -0.40
N SER A 129 -10.16 16.84 0.50
CA SER A 129 -9.21 15.79 0.20
C SER A 129 -9.54 14.58 1.05
N GLN A 130 -9.31 13.39 0.54
CA GLN A 130 -9.46 12.15 1.29
C GLN A 130 -8.10 11.46 1.22
N PHE A 131 -7.61 11.01 2.36
CA PHE A 131 -6.45 10.12 2.38
C PHE A 131 -6.93 8.72 1.99
N ASP A 132 -6.24 8.06 1.10
CA ASP A 132 -6.56 6.66 0.80
C ASP A 132 -6.20 5.80 2.01
N LEU A 133 -4.95 5.90 2.49
CA LEU A 133 -4.51 5.23 3.72
C LEU A 133 -3.61 6.15 4.54
N ILE A 134 -3.55 5.89 5.84
CA ILE A 134 -2.60 6.52 6.77
C ILE A 134 -1.81 5.42 7.46
N LEU A 135 -0.50 5.45 7.33
CA LEU A 135 0.42 4.57 8.03
C LEU A 135 1.02 5.32 9.23
N ILE A 136 1.12 4.63 10.35
CA ILE A 136 1.78 5.15 11.55
C ILE A 136 3.02 4.29 11.80
N THR A 137 4.18 4.93 11.86
CA THR A 137 5.45 4.24 12.15
C THR A 137 5.57 3.88 13.62
N HIS A 138 6.55 3.06 13.98
CA HIS A 138 6.86 2.73 15.38
C HIS A 138 7.24 3.95 16.23
N LEU A 139 7.69 5.03 15.61
CA LEU A 139 7.99 6.31 16.28
C LEU A 139 6.77 7.23 16.34
N GLY A 140 5.64 6.84 15.76
CA GLY A 140 4.43 7.65 15.70
C GLY A 140 4.38 8.65 14.55
N ASP A 141 5.35 8.60 13.63
CA ASP A 141 5.32 9.47 12.45
C ASP A 141 4.20 9.05 11.50
N ILE A 142 3.59 10.04 10.88
CA ILE A 142 2.52 9.86 9.89
C ILE A 142 3.12 9.74 8.49
N GLU A 143 2.82 8.66 7.79
CA GLU A 143 3.04 8.52 6.35
C GLU A 143 1.68 8.37 5.65
N VAL A 144 1.27 9.38 4.89
CA VAL A 144 0.03 9.32 4.11
C VAL A 144 0.27 8.56 2.80
N VAL A 145 -0.67 7.72 2.41
CA VAL A 145 -0.57 6.94 1.17
C VAL A 145 -1.55 7.49 0.15
N GLU A 146 -1.07 7.72 -1.05
CA GLU A 146 -1.86 8.01 -2.24
C GLU A 146 -1.79 6.82 -3.18
N LEU A 147 -2.94 6.26 -3.49
CA LEU A 147 -3.07 5.10 -4.36
C LEU A 147 -3.47 5.51 -5.77
N LYS A 148 -2.84 4.91 -6.75
CA LYS A 148 -3.24 4.96 -8.14
C LYS A 148 -3.41 3.55 -8.68
N ARG A 149 -4.09 3.41 -9.79
CA ARG A 149 -4.37 2.11 -10.40
C ARG A 149 -3.07 1.33 -10.66
N THR A 150 -3.18 0.02 -10.60
CA THR A 150 -2.07 -0.91 -10.88
C THR A 150 -1.64 -0.91 -12.34
N ASP A 151 -2.54 -0.55 -13.24
CA ASP A 151 -2.33 -0.47 -14.68
C ASP A 151 -1.99 0.94 -15.20
N GLU A 152 -1.77 1.92 -14.30
CA GLU A 152 -1.36 3.28 -14.68
C GLU A 152 0.08 3.30 -15.19
N THR A 153 0.29 4.02 -16.29
CA THR A 153 1.64 4.31 -16.78
C THR A 153 2.33 5.33 -15.87
N ILE A 154 3.52 5.01 -15.40
CA ILE A 154 4.25 5.87 -14.45
C ILE A 154 5.00 6.99 -15.18
N LEU A 155 5.62 6.67 -16.33
CA LEU A 155 6.41 7.63 -17.10
C LEU A 155 5.90 7.77 -18.54
N ASP A 156 5.82 9.00 -19.00
CA ASP A 156 5.62 9.31 -20.42
C ASP A 156 6.96 9.57 -21.10
N TYR A 157 7.01 9.37 -22.43
CA TYR A 157 8.20 9.55 -23.25
C TYR A 157 8.00 10.68 -24.26
N ASP A 158 8.87 11.70 -24.21
CA ASP A 158 8.96 12.74 -25.23
C ASP A 158 9.88 12.29 -26.37
N SER A 159 9.30 11.86 -27.46
CA SER A 159 10.03 11.40 -28.64
C SER A 159 10.80 12.50 -29.36
N SER A 160 10.49 13.77 -29.12
CA SER A 160 11.19 14.91 -29.71
C SER A 160 12.53 15.17 -29.01
N ARG A 161 12.55 14.97 -27.70
CA ARG A 161 13.74 15.20 -26.85
C ARG A 161 14.47 13.91 -26.43
N GLY A 162 13.86 12.75 -26.68
CA GLY A 162 14.40 11.48 -26.27
C GLY A 162 14.44 11.28 -24.75
N LYS A 163 13.50 11.86 -24.00
CA LYS A 163 13.51 11.88 -22.53
C LYS A 163 12.19 11.38 -21.95
N PHE A 164 12.31 10.75 -20.77
CA PHE A 164 11.16 10.40 -19.94
C PHE A 164 10.86 11.52 -18.95
N TYR A 165 9.57 11.62 -18.58
CA TYR A 165 9.05 12.55 -17.57
C TYR A 165 7.89 11.88 -16.82
N PRO A 166 7.50 12.38 -15.61
CA PRO A 166 6.36 11.86 -14.89
C PRO A 166 5.09 11.90 -15.75
N SER A 167 4.33 10.82 -15.77
CA SER A 167 3.02 10.80 -16.40
C SER A 167 2.09 11.82 -15.75
N LYS A 168 0.98 12.11 -16.41
CA LYS A 168 -0.07 12.96 -15.83
C LYS A 168 -0.58 12.39 -14.51
N SER A 169 -0.75 11.06 -14.43
CA SER A 169 -1.24 10.36 -13.23
C SER A 169 -0.26 10.52 -12.07
N LEU A 170 1.04 10.28 -12.31
CA LEU A 170 2.07 10.48 -11.29
C LEU A 170 2.17 11.95 -10.86
N SER A 171 2.10 12.90 -11.80
CA SER A 171 2.16 14.32 -11.47
C SER A 171 0.98 14.77 -10.60
N ILE A 172 -0.22 14.23 -10.84
CA ILE A 172 -1.40 14.48 -10.01
C ILE A 172 -1.21 13.86 -8.63
N ALA A 173 -0.73 12.61 -8.54
CA ALA A 173 -0.48 11.93 -7.27
C ALA A 173 0.54 12.70 -6.41
N VAL A 174 1.62 13.21 -7.00
CA VAL A 174 2.59 14.07 -6.29
C VAL A 174 1.92 15.34 -5.75
N ALA A 175 1.11 16.03 -6.55
CA ALA A 175 0.41 17.22 -6.09
C ALA A 175 -0.62 16.92 -4.98
N GLN A 176 -1.24 15.73 -4.98
CA GLN A 176 -2.11 15.28 -3.90
C GLN A 176 -1.31 14.99 -2.62
N ALA A 177 -0.20 14.24 -2.74
CA ALA A 177 0.69 13.92 -1.64
C ALA A 177 1.23 15.17 -0.94
N GLU A 178 1.66 16.19 -1.69
CA GLU A 178 2.11 17.47 -1.14
C GLU A 178 1.01 18.20 -0.35
N ARG A 179 -0.23 18.17 -0.84
CA ARG A 179 -1.37 18.72 -0.09
C ARG A 179 -1.62 17.97 1.21
N TYR A 180 -1.49 16.64 1.21
CA TYR A 180 -1.66 15.82 2.40
C TYR A 180 -0.58 16.09 3.44
N ILE A 181 0.69 16.17 3.02
CA ILE A 181 1.80 16.57 3.89
C ILE A 181 1.52 17.95 4.52
N THR A 182 1.06 18.90 3.70
CA THR A 182 0.71 20.25 4.17
C THR A 182 -0.42 20.19 5.19
N ALA A 183 -1.49 19.44 4.93
CA ALA A 183 -2.63 19.33 5.84
C ALA A 183 -2.21 18.74 7.19
N VAL A 184 -1.41 17.67 7.20
CA VAL A 184 -0.90 17.06 8.44
C VAL A 184 0.05 18.00 9.18
N THR A 185 0.95 18.69 8.48
CA THR A 185 1.89 19.65 9.11
C THR A 185 1.15 20.81 9.76
N LYS A 186 0.04 21.26 9.18
CA LYS A 186 -0.78 22.35 9.70
C LYS A 186 -1.85 21.91 10.72
N ASP A 187 -1.80 20.70 11.21
CA ASP A 187 -2.75 20.18 12.20
C ASP A 187 -2.87 21.07 13.45
N ASN A 188 -1.75 21.65 13.90
CA ASN A 188 -1.74 22.56 15.05
C ASN A 188 -2.45 23.90 14.80
N ASP A 189 -2.53 24.34 13.55
CA ASP A 189 -3.15 25.62 13.16
C ASP A 189 -4.68 25.53 13.06
N GLU A 190 -5.25 24.34 13.30
CA GLU A 190 -6.69 24.05 13.17
C GLU A 190 -7.27 24.30 11.76
N GLU A 191 -6.42 24.42 10.77
CA GLU A 191 -6.80 24.71 9.40
C GLU A 191 -7.47 23.49 8.74
N TYR A 192 -7.02 22.27 9.10
CA TYR A 192 -7.52 21.03 8.53
C TYR A 192 -8.12 20.11 9.61
N LYS A 193 -9.28 19.52 9.30
CA LYS A 193 -9.99 18.64 10.24
C LYS A 193 -10.50 17.39 9.53
N ILE A 194 -10.48 16.27 10.22
CA ILE A 194 -11.14 15.03 9.83
C ILE A 194 -12.28 14.79 10.82
N ASP A 195 -13.51 14.68 10.32
CA ASP A 195 -14.70 14.47 11.15
C ASP A 195 -14.82 15.49 12.31
N GLY A 196 -14.50 16.75 12.01
CA GLY A 196 -14.53 17.85 12.97
C GLY A 196 -13.40 17.90 14.01
N LYS A 197 -12.46 16.96 13.98
CA LYS A 197 -11.31 16.84 14.88
C LYS A 197 -10.01 17.22 14.19
N LYS A 198 -9.01 17.64 14.96
CA LYS A 198 -7.62 17.75 14.46
C LYS A 198 -7.17 16.37 13.94
N ILE A 199 -6.31 16.36 12.92
CA ILE A 199 -5.86 15.11 12.28
C ILE A 199 -5.20 14.19 13.31
N ARG A 200 -4.31 14.72 14.16
CA ARG A 200 -3.68 13.96 15.24
C ARG A 200 -4.69 13.39 16.24
N GLU A 201 -5.68 14.18 16.65
CA GLU A 201 -6.72 13.74 17.55
C GLU A 201 -7.56 12.60 16.94
N TYR A 202 -7.94 12.75 15.67
CA TYR A 202 -8.65 11.72 14.94
C TYR A 202 -7.85 10.41 14.89
N ILE A 203 -6.56 10.48 14.50
CA ILE A 203 -5.69 9.31 14.43
C ILE A 203 -5.55 8.65 15.82
N ASN A 204 -5.28 9.42 16.87
CA ASN A 204 -5.16 8.89 18.24
C ASN A 204 -6.40 8.13 18.70
N LEU A 205 -7.59 8.61 18.34
CA LEU A 205 -8.83 7.91 18.66
C LEU A 205 -8.95 6.58 17.90
N GLN A 206 -8.52 6.54 16.65
CA GLN A 206 -8.60 5.32 15.83
C GLN A 206 -7.58 4.25 16.28
N VAL A 207 -6.38 4.64 16.69
CA VAL A 207 -5.35 3.71 17.20
C VAL A 207 -5.50 3.37 18.68
N GLY A 208 -6.55 3.85 19.34
CA GLY A 208 -6.83 3.55 20.75
C GLY A 208 -5.87 4.24 21.73
N GLY A 209 -5.19 5.30 21.34
CA GLY A 209 -4.26 6.07 22.19
C GLY A 209 -2.99 5.33 22.60
N THR A 210 -2.65 4.23 21.93
CA THR A 210 -1.49 3.38 22.27
C THR A 210 -0.16 3.88 21.71
N LEU A 211 -0.21 4.78 20.73
CA LEU A 211 0.96 5.35 20.07
C LEU A 211 1.03 6.85 20.30
N HIS A 212 2.27 7.37 20.42
CA HIS A 212 2.48 8.81 20.38
C HIS A 212 2.50 9.27 18.92
N ILE A 213 1.51 10.07 18.52
CA ILE A 213 1.38 10.54 17.13
C ILE A 213 2.10 11.86 16.94
N GLU A 214 2.96 11.90 15.93
CA GLU A 214 3.77 13.07 15.56
C GLU A 214 3.36 13.61 14.19
N THR A 215 3.13 14.94 14.11
CA THR A 215 2.68 15.62 12.89
C THR A 215 3.72 16.59 12.30
N ILE A 216 4.89 16.72 12.94
CA ILE A 216 5.89 17.74 12.55
C ILE A 216 6.56 17.41 11.22
N ARG A 217 6.79 16.12 10.95
CA ARG A 217 7.50 15.65 9.75
C ARG A 217 6.76 14.53 9.04
N PRO A 218 5.54 14.78 8.58
CA PRO A 218 4.82 13.77 7.83
C PRO A 218 5.54 13.47 6.51
N THR A 219 5.41 12.24 6.07
CA THR A 219 5.85 11.79 4.75
C THR A 219 4.67 11.30 3.93
N ALA A 220 4.87 11.10 2.65
CA ALA A 220 3.88 10.46 1.79
C ALA A 220 4.49 9.28 1.03
N LEU A 221 3.66 8.29 0.76
CA LEU A 221 3.94 7.17 -0.10
C LEU A 221 2.95 7.18 -1.27
N ILE A 222 3.46 7.25 -2.50
CA ILE A 222 2.65 7.07 -3.70
C ILE A 222 2.85 5.64 -4.20
N LEU A 223 1.74 4.90 -4.35
CA LEU A 223 1.72 3.60 -5.00
C LEU A 223 1.04 3.74 -6.37
N ILE A 224 1.76 3.43 -7.44
CA ILE A 224 1.28 3.63 -8.81
C ILE A 224 1.87 2.60 -9.76
N GLY A 225 1.03 1.97 -10.57
CA GLY A 225 1.46 1.09 -11.65
C GLY A 225 2.28 -0.13 -11.18
N SER A 226 2.95 -0.76 -12.10
CA SER A 226 3.80 -1.94 -11.90
C SER A 226 5.08 -1.82 -12.73
N TRP A 227 5.97 -2.81 -12.68
CA TRP A 227 7.11 -2.85 -13.61
C TRP A 227 6.66 -2.90 -15.07
N GLU A 228 5.56 -3.58 -15.36
CA GLU A 228 4.99 -3.71 -16.71
C GLU A 228 4.44 -2.38 -17.24
N THR A 229 4.02 -1.49 -16.35
CA THR A 229 3.44 -0.19 -16.68
C THR A 229 4.37 0.98 -16.37
N LEU A 230 5.66 0.70 -16.07
CA LEU A 230 6.65 1.75 -15.81
C LEU A 230 6.70 2.79 -16.93
N THR A 231 6.64 2.31 -18.16
CA THR A 231 6.55 3.12 -19.39
C THR A 231 5.47 2.55 -20.31
N LYS A 232 5.05 3.30 -21.30
CA LYS A 232 4.22 2.73 -22.38
C LYS A 232 4.96 1.57 -23.04
N ASP A 233 4.24 0.51 -23.39
CA ASP A 233 4.80 -0.60 -24.14
C ASP A 233 5.49 -0.09 -25.41
N TYR A 234 6.77 -0.41 -25.57
CA TYR A 234 7.55 -0.03 -26.74
C TYR A 234 6.88 -0.42 -28.06
N ASN A 235 6.20 -1.59 -28.08
CA ASN A 235 5.51 -2.05 -29.27
C ASN A 235 4.31 -1.15 -29.70
N LYS A 236 3.77 -0.39 -28.76
CA LYS A 236 2.66 0.57 -29.00
C LYS A 236 3.15 1.97 -29.39
N LEU A 237 4.48 2.21 -29.41
CA LEU A 237 5.04 3.49 -29.84
C LEU A 237 4.89 3.67 -31.37
N SER A 238 4.90 4.92 -31.82
CA SER A 238 4.84 5.25 -33.24
C SER A 238 6.08 4.72 -34.00
N ALA A 239 5.93 4.44 -35.29
CA ALA A 239 7.03 4.00 -36.13
C ALA A 239 8.19 5.02 -36.16
N GLU A 240 7.88 6.31 -36.08
CA GLU A 240 8.89 7.38 -36.01
C GLU A 240 9.68 7.33 -34.71
N THR A 241 9.02 7.09 -33.57
CA THR A 241 9.68 6.94 -32.28
C THR A 241 10.58 5.72 -32.27
N LYS A 242 10.12 4.58 -32.80
CA LYS A 242 10.91 3.35 -32.90
C LYS A 242 12.16 3.48 -33.79
N LYS A 243 12.14 4.39 -34.78
CA LYS A 243 13.35 4.71 -35.57
C LYS A 243 14.39 5.49 -34.78
N LYS A 244 13.96 6.27 -33.75
CA LYS A 244 14.84 7.15 -32.98
C LYS A 244 15.47 6.46 -31.75
N VAL A 245 14.82 5.45 -31.19
CA VAL A 245 15.27 4.77 -29.97
C VAL A 245 15.08 3.25 -30.10
N LYS A 246 16.10 2.47 -29.73
CA LYS A 246 16.02 1.00 -29.66
C LYS A 246 15.24 0.58 -28.40
N LYS A 247 14.65 -0.60 -28.45
CA LYS A 247 13.87 -1.15 -27.32
C LYS A 247 14.70 -1.26 -26.04
N SER A 248 15.95 -1.73 -26.14
CA SER A 248 16.89 -1.83 -25.01
C SER A 248 17.09 -0.48 -24.34
N ASP A 249 17.43 0.52 -25.13
CA ASP A 249 17.76 1.86 -24.67
C ASP A 249 16.52 2.57 -24.10
N TYR A 250 15.33 2.34 -24.70
CA TYR A 250 14.07 2.84 -24.21
C TYR A 250 13.79 2.31 -22.80
N ASN A 251 13.88 1.01 -22.58
CA ASN A 251 13.62 0.38 -21.30
C ASN A 251 14.65 0.80 -20.23
N GLU A 252 15.93 0.80 -20.58
CA GLU A 252 17.01 1.19 -19.67
C GLU A 252 16.89 2.66 -19.25
N ASN A 253 16.64 3.56 -20.20
CA ASN A 253 16.46 4.98 -19.93
C ASN A 253 15.19 5.25 -19.12
N GLY A 254 14.10 4.50 -19.35
CA GLY A 254 12.90 4.56 -18.52
C GLY A 254 13.18 4.20 -17.07
N LEU A 255 13.92 3.11 -16.82
CA LEU A 255 14.28 2.70 -15.47
C LEU A 255 15.21 3.72 -14.79
N ARG A 256 16.17 4.29 -15.52
CA ARG A 256 17.05 5.36 -15.03
C ARG A 256 16.24 6.60 -14.63
N ALA A 257 15.35 7.06 -15.51
CA ALA A 257 14.49 8.21 -15.25
C ALA A 257 13.60 7.99 -14.03
N PHE A 258 13.04 6.80 -13.85
CA PHE A 258 12.26 6.46 -12.67
C PHE A 258 13.07 6.60 -11.37
N ARG A 259 14.31 6.09 -11.35
CA ARG A 259 15.22 6.24 -10.21
C ARG A 259 15.52 7.70 -9.90
N GLU A 260 15.79 8.51 -10.93
CA GLU A 260 16.07 9.95 -10.78
C GLU A 260 14.84 10.68 -10.19
N ILE A 261 13.65 10.39 -10.69
CA ILE A 261 12.39 10.97 -10.20
C ILE A 261 12.13 10.57 -8.75
N LYS A 262 12.25 9.28 -8.39
CA LYS A 262 12.11 8.82 -7.00
C LYS A 262 13.05 9.56 -6.05
N ASN A 263 14.28 9.81 -6.46
CA ASN A 263 15.29 10.46 -5.65
C ASN A 263 15.16 12.00 -5.60
N SER A 264 14.32 12.60 -6.44
CA SER A 264 14.14 14.06 -6.47
C SER A 264 13.25 14.58 -5.35
N TYR A 265 12.41 13.72 -4.76
CA TYR A 265 11.50 14.09 -3.67
C TYR A 265 12.09 13.71 -2.31
N ARG A 266 12.00 14.61 -1.33
CA ARG A 266 12.52 14.37 0.02
C ARG A 266 11.51 13.69 0.94
N ASN A 267 10.27 14.15 0.88
CA ASN A 267 9.20 13.73 1.80
C ASN A 267 8.16 12.82 1.12
N ILE A 268 8.36 12.52 -0.17
CA ILE A 268 7.47 11.66 -0.94
C ILE A 268 8.27 10.47 -1.44
N LYS A 269 7.83 9.27 -1.07
CA LYS A 269 8.32 8.02 -1.63
C LYS A 269 7.41 7.62 -2.78
N ILE A 270 7.98 7.14 -3.88
CA ILE A 270 7.23 6.60 -5.01
C ILE A 270 7.63 5.14 -5.16
N LEU A 271 6.66 4.25 -5.06
CA LEU A 271 6.83 2.82 -5.34
C LEU A 271 5.81 2.39 -6.38
N ASN A 272 6.16 1.41 -7.17
CA ASN A 272 5.16 0.64 -7.89
C ASN A 272 4.71 -0.58 -7.06
N TYR A 273 3.57 -1.16 -7.42
CA TYR A 273 3.03 -2.30 -6.67
C TYR A 273 3.94 -3.53 -6.71
N SER A 274 4.69 -3.73 -7.78
CA SER A 274 5.66 -4.83 -7.85
C SER A 274 6.78 -4.66 -6.84
N GLU A 275 7.31 -3.44 -6.64
CA GLU A 275 8.30 -3.14 -5.60
C GLU A 275 7.74 -3.41 -4.19
N LEU A 276 6.48 -3.01 -3.94
CA LEU A 276 5.82 -3.29 -2.66
C LEU A 276 5.77 -4.80 -2.37
N LEU A 277 5.40 -5.60 -3.37
CA LEU A 277 5.36 -7.06 -3.25
C LEU A 277 6.77 -7.68 -3.07
N GLU A 278 7.79 -7.14 -3.74
CA GLU A 278 9.18 -7.57 -3.54
C GLU A 278 9.66 -7.31 -2.11
N HIS A 279 9.31 -6.16 -1.52
CA HIS A 279 9.59 -5.88 -0.12
C HIS A 279 8.91 -6.88 0.82
N ALA A 280 7.66 -7.24 0.54
CA ALA A 280 6.94 -8.24 1.33
C ALA A 280 7.56 -9.64 1.20
N ARG A 281 7.97 -10.05 0.00
CA ARG A 281 8.69 -11.32 -0.22
C ARG A 281 10.01 -11.37 0.53
N THR A 282 10.80 -10.31 0.45
CA THR A 282 12.08 -10.24 1.17
C THR A 282 11.89 -10.42 2.66
N ARG A 283 10.87 -9.78 3.26
CA ARG A 283 10.53 -9.99 4.67
C ARG A 283 10.14 -11.43 4.98
N LEU A 284 9.32 -12.04 4.12
CA LEU A 284 8.90 -13.44 4.27
C LEU A 284 10.08 -14.41 4.20
N GLU A 285 11.06 -14.17 3.34
CA GLU A 285 12.27 -15.01 3.22
C GLU A 285 13.20 -14.87 4.43
N LEU A 286 13.39 -13.66 4.94
CA LEU A 286 14.18 -13.41 6.13
C LEU A 286 13.60 -14.12 7.36
N THR A 287 12.29 -14.14 7.52
CA THR A 287 11.65 -14.88 8.62
C THR A 287 11.87 -16.40 8.52
N LYS A 288 11.96 -16.96 7.31
CA LYS A 288 12.25 -18.38 7.09
C LYS A 288 13.71 -18.72 7.39
N SER A 289 14.66 -17.86 7.03
CA SER A 289 16.10 -18.11 7.20
C SER A 289 16.51 -18.11 8.67
N THR A 290 15.93 -17.25 9.50
CA THR A 290 16.18 -17.20 10.95
C THR A 290 15.69 -18.45 11.69
N ASN A 291 14.68 -19.14 11.15
CA ASN A 291 14.12 -20.36 11.75
C ASN A 291 14.91 -21.64 11.37
N ASN A 292 15.66 -21.62 10.27
CA ASN A 292 16.51 -22.74 9.86
C ASN A 292 17.91 -22.72 10.51
N SER A 293 18.24 -21.66 11.25
CA SER A 293 19.56 -21.46 11.88
C SER A 293 19.55 -21.76 13.40
N LYS A 294 18.46 -22.26 13.94
CA LYS A 294 18.30 -22.75 15.33
C LYS A 294 18.01 -24.24 15.33
#